data_9590ec181405393135d3369d046c3825
#
_entry.id   9590ec181405393135d3369d046c3825
#
_cell.length_a   1.000
_cell.length_b   1.000
_cell.length_c   1.000
_cell.angle_alpha   90.00
_cell.angle_beta   90.00
_cell.angle_gamma   90.00
#
_symmetry.space_group_name_H-M   'P 1'
#
loop_
_entity.id
_entity.type
_entity.pdbx_description
1 polymer ?
#
loop_
_entity_poly.entity_id
_entity_poly.type
_entity_poly.pdbx_seq_one_letter_code
_entity_poly.pdbx_strand_id
1 'polypeptide(L)'
;SQMEPLKKLLTLLGYRLVTCEGFEADDILGTLAKACEENGNECVIATGDRDSLQLVSDKTSVHLCSNKQDILYTPEKILEAYGVTPKELIEIKAIQGDTSDNIPGVAGIGPKGAGDLIQRYHTVEYIYDHLDELEIKDGVRKKLTASKENAILSRMLGEINCNAPVDTNVENYV
;
A
#
# COMPACT_ATOMS: atom_id res chain seq x y z
N SER A 1 -14.69 5.22 25.10
CA SER A 1 -13.61 5.02 24.12
C SER A 1 -12.25 5.05 24.81
N GLN A 2 -11.35 4.12 24.50
CA GLN A 2 -10.00 4.08 25.08
C GLN A 2 -9.03 5.02 24.34
N MET A 3 -9.45 5.65 23.27
CA MET A 3 -8.60 6.50 22.43
C MET A 3 -8.06 7.74 23.13
N GLU A 4 -8.90 8.46 23.87
CA GLU A 4 -8.45 9.68 24.55
C GLU A 4 -7.44 9.42 25.68
N PRO A 5 -7.63 8.39 26.55
CA PRO A 5 -6.58 7.99 27.48
C PRO A 5 -5.27 7.56 26.79
N LEU A 6 -5.35 6.84 25.67
CA LEU A 6 -4.17 6.42 24.91
C LEU A 6 -3.41 7.62 24.34
N LYS A 7 -4.10 8.54 23.69
CA LYS A 7 -3.48 9.78 23.16
C LYS A 7 -2.76 10.56 24.27
N LYS A 8 -3.44 10.72 25.43
CA LYS A 8 -2.83 11.38 26.59
C LYS A 8 -1.58 10.67 27.09
N LEU A 9 -1.62 9.33 27.16
CA LEU A 9 -0.46 8.53 27.57
C LEU A 9 0.71 8.71 26.60
N LEU A 10 0.48 8.59 25.31
CA LEU A 10 1.50 8.75 24.28
C LEU A 10 2.13 10.15 24.33
N THR A 11 1.31 11.20 24.48
CA THR A 11 1.80 12.57 24.63
C THR A 11 2.68 12.73 25.88
N LEU A 12 2.28 12.14 27.02
CA LEU A 12 3.07 12.17 28.27
C LEU A 12 4.40 11.39 28.15
N LEU A 13 4.44 10.38 27.29
CA LEU A 13 5.66 9.62 26.96
C LEU A 13 6.56 10.35 25.95
N GLY A 14 6.16 11.54 25.47
CA GLY A 14 6.94 12.32 24.51
C GLY A 14 6.66 12.02 23.03
N TYR A 15 5.72 11.11 22.74
CA TYR A 15 5.35 10.85 21.33
C TYR A 15 4.56 12.01 20.72
N ARG A 16 4.86 12.31 19.47
CA ARG A 16 4.10 13.27 18.66
C ARG A 16 2.89 12.59 18.05
N LEU A 17 1.71 13.16 18.26
CA LEU A 17 0.46 12.74 17.63
C LEU A 17 0.20 13.63 16.41
N VAL A 18 0.03 13.02 15.25
CA VAL A 18 -0.25 13.74 14.01
C VAL A 18 -1.64 13.35 13.54
N THR A 19 -2.44 14.35 13.19
CA THR A 19 -3.77 14.18 12.58
C THR A 19 -3.92 15.16 11.44
N CYS A 20 -4.61 14.75 10.38
CA CYS A 20 -4.92 15.61 9.25
C CYS A 20 -6.36 15.35 8.81
N GLU A 21 -7.20 16.37 8.84
CA GLU A 21 -8.60 16.23 8.46
C GLU A 21 -8.72 15.91 6.97
N GLY A 22 -9.53 14.92 6.62
CA GLY A 22 -9.74 14.47 5.25
C GLY A 22 -8.68 13.50 4.72
N PHE A 23 -7.70 13.10 5.56
CA PHE A 23 -6.66 12.13 5.21
C PHE A 23 -6.67 10.96 6.20
N GLU A 24 -6.31 9.78 5.70
CA GLU A 24 -6.18 8.58 6.52
C GLU A 24 -4.79 8.53 7.20
N ALA A 25 -4.67 7.67 8.21
CA ALA A 25 -3.39 7.50 8.92
C ALA A 25 -2.27 7.07 7.98
N ASP A 26 -2.57 6.21 7.01
CA ASP A 26 -1.59 5.71 6.02
C ASP A 26 -1.10 6.80 5.08
N ASP A 27 -1.95 7.78 4.72
CA ASP A 27 -1.54 8.95 3.94
C ASP A 27 -0.52 9.80 4.72
N ILE A 28 -0.75 9.95 6.02
CA ILE A 28 0.20 10.66 6.91
C ILE A 28 1.51 9.87 7.00
N LEU A 29 1.45 8.56 7.20
CA LEU A 29 2.63 7.69 7.24
C LEU A 29 3.42 7.77 5.93
N GLY A 30 2.74 7.65 4.78
CA GLY A 30 3.37 7.76 3.46
C GLY A 30 4.01 9.14 3.23
N THR A 31 3.33 10.21 3.64
CA THR A 31 3.84 11.58 3.51
C THR A 31 5.10 11.80 4.36
N LEU A 32 5.09 11.35 5.62
CA LEU A 32 6.24 11.48 6.52
C LEU A 32 7.40 10.57 6.10
N ALA A 33 7.14 9.36 5.64
CA ALA A 33 8.17 8.47 5.10
C ALA A 33 8.87 9.10 3.89
N LYS A 34 8.11 9.65 2.95
CA LYS A 34 8.63 10.39 1.80
C LYS A 34 9.51 11.57 2.25
N ALA A 35 9.04 12.36 3.21
CA ALA A 35 9.82 13.47 3.76
C ALA A 35 11.13 13.01 4.42
N CYS A 36 11.12 11.89 5.15
CA CYS A 36 12.33 11.30 5.70
C CYS A 36 13.35 10.94 4.61
N GLU A 37 12.91 10.28 3.55
CA GLU A 37 13.75 9.89 2.42
C GLU A 37 14.36 11.11 1.70
N GLU A 38 13.55 12.14 1.45
CA GLU A 38 13.98 13.39 0.81
C GLU A 38 15.05 14.13 1.63
N ASN A 39 15.00 14.00 2.95
CA ASN A 39 16.02 14.53 3.87
C ASN A 39 17.21 13.58 4.07
N GLY A 40 17.29 12.48 3.35
CA GLY A 40 18.40 11.53 3.42
C GLY A 40 18.35 10.58 4.62
N ASN A 41 17.26 10.55 5.38
CA ASN A 41 17.05 9.70 6.54
C ASN A 41 16.44 8.35 6.17
N GLU A 42 16.66 7.37 7.04
CA GLU A 42 15.92 6.11 7.02
C GLU A 42 14.61 6.25 7.82
N CYS A 43 13.57 5.55 7.37
CA CYS A 43 12.26 5.53 8.03
C CYS A 43 11.85 4.10 8.36
N VAL A 44 11.29 3.90 9.56
CA VAL A 44 10.65 2.64 9.95
C VAL A 44 9.20 2.92 10.30
N ILE A 45 8.28 2.37 9.52
CA ILE A 45 6.84 2.43 9.78
C ILE A 45 6.46 1.22 10.62
N ALA A 46 5.92 1.43 11.83
CA ALA A 46 5.37 0.37 12.67
C ALA A 46 3.84 0.40 12.56
N THR A 47 3.26 -0.67 12.01
CA THR A 47 1.82 -0.74 11.75
C THR A 47 1.30 -2.17 11.82
N GLY A 48 0.00 -2.34 12.04
CA GLY A 48 -0.70 -3.62 11.84
C GLY A 48 -1.31 -3.77 10.44
N ASP A 49 -1.26 -2.72 9.63
CA ASP A 49 -1.88 -2.68 8.30
C ASP A 49 -0.90 -3.09 7.20
N ARG A 50 -1.31 -4.08 6.38
CA ARG A 50 -0.53 -4.57 5.25
C ARG A 50 -0.48 -3.61 4.08
N ASP A 51 -1.41 -2.67 3.98
CA ASP A 51 -1.45 -1.70 2.90
C ASP A 51 -0.22 -0.79 2.92
N SER A 52 0.31 -0.51 4.11
CA SER A 52 1.56 0.24 4.29
C SER A 52 2.79 -0.44 3.66
N LEU A 53 2.72 -1.74 3.31
CA LEU A 53 3.82 -2.45 2.62
C LEU A 53 4.17 -1.84 1.26
N GLN A 54 3.23 -1.15 0.62
CA GLN A 54 3.48 -0.40 -0.62
C GLN A 54 4.46 0.77 -0.43
N LEU A 55 4.65 1.23 0.81
CA LEU A 55 5.56 2.34 1.17
C LEU A 55 7.01 1.90 1.35
N VAL A 56 7.29 0.61 1.34
CA VAL A 56 8.65 0.08 1.47
C VAL A 56 9.51 0.53 0.31
N SER A 57 10.72 0.99 0.62
CA SER A 57 11.74 1.45 -0.33
C SER A 57 13.14 1.08 0.18
N ASP A 58 14.18 1.54 -0.50
CA ASP A 58 15.57 1.36 -0.04
C ASP A 58 15.87 2.07 1.29
N LYS A 59 15.08 3.08 1.66
CA LYS A 59 15.23 3.86 2.90
C LYS A 59 14.08 3.72 3.88
N THR A 60 12.93 3.22 3.42
CA THR A 60 11.75 2.99 4.26
C THR A 60 11.49 1.52 4.42
N SER A 61 11.46 1.03 5.65
CA SER A 61 11.01 -0.33 5.99
C SER A 61 9.70 -0.29 6.76
N VAL A 62 8.94 -1.38 6.69
CA VAL A 62 7.69 -1.54 7.45
C VAL A 62 7.84 -2.67 8.46
N HIS A 63 7.74 -2.33 9.73
CA HIS A 63 7.62 -3.29 10.82
C HIS A 63 6.14 -3.64 10.99
N LEU A 64 5.72 -4.75 10.38
CA LEU A 64 4.35 -5.22 10.45
C LEU A 64 4.14 -5.98 11.76
N CYS A 65 3.40 -5.36 12.69
CA CYS A 65 3.12 -5.88 14.01
C CYS A 65 1.84 -6.72 14.00
N SER A 66 1.89 -7.92 14.52
CA SER A 66 0.72 -8.78 14.67
C SER A 66 0.77 -9.57 15.99
N ASN A 67 -0.38 -10.09 16.42
CA ASN A 67 -0.46 -10.93 17.63
C ASN A 67 0.32 -12.26 17.52
N LYS A 68 0.74 -12.65 16.31
CA LYS A 68 1.43 -13.93 16.06
C LYS A 68 2.93 -13.75 15.86
N GLN A 69 3.31 -12.71 15.15
CA GLN A 69 4.72 -12.41 14.84
C GLN A 69 4.86 -10.97 14.34
N ASP A 70 6.02 -10.42 14.57
CA ASP A 70 6.43 -9.14 14.03
C ASP A 70 7.43 -9.39 12.90
N ILE A 71 7.21 -8.77 11.75
CA ILE A 71 8.06 -8.93 10.58
C ILE A 71 8.51 -7.56 10.10
N LEU A 72 9.82 -7.39 9.93
CA LEU A 72 10.37 -6.23 9.24
C LEU A 72 10.39 -6.51 7.73
N TYR A 73 9.64 -5.73 6.98
CA TYR A 73 9.59 -5.80 5.53
C TYR A 73 10.56 -4.79 4.91
N THR A 74 11.47 -5.30 4.09
CA THR A 74 12.33 -4.58 3.17
C THR A 74 11.91 -4.93 1.73
N PRO A 75 12.45 -4.26 0.68
CA PRO A 75 12.15 -4.63 -0.70
C PRO A 75 12.42 -6.12 -0.99
N GLU A 76 13.53 -6.66 -0.48
CA GLU A 76 13.90 -8.07 -0.65
C GLU A 76 12.89 -9.01 0.03
N LYS A 77 12.43 -8.62 1.23
CA LYS A 77 11.46 -9.42 1.98
C LYS A 77 10.09 -9.43 1.31
N ILE A 78 9.69 -8.33 0.67
CA ILE A 78 8.46 -8.28 -0.15
C ILE A 78 8.61 -9.15 -1.39
N LEU A 79 9.75 -9.07 -2.08
CA LEU A 79 10.03 -9.91 -3.24
C LEU A 79 10.02 -11.41 -2.88
N GLU A 80 10.62 -11.78 -1.75
CA GLU A 80 10.59 -13.17 -1.23
C GLU A 80 9.16 -13.64 -0.93
N ALA A 81 8.36 -12.78 -0.27
CA ALA A 81 7.03 -13.15 0.22
C ALA A 81 5.94 -13.12 -0.87
N TYR A 82 6.03 -12.19 -1.81
CA TYR A 82 4.97 -11.91 -2.79
C TYR A 82 5.42 -12.08 -4.25
N GLY A 83 6.72 -12.16 -4.53
CA GLY A 83 7.28 -12.24 -5.88
C GLY A 83 7.15 -10.95 -6.70
N VAL A 84 6.94 -9.82 -6.04
CA VAL A 84 6.71 -8.50 -6.65
C VAL A 84 7.45 -7.41 -5.87
N THR A 85 7.56 -6.22 -6.45
CA THR A 85 8.09 -5.03 -5.78
C THR A 85 7.03 -4.41 -4.83
N PRO A 86 7.44 -3.57 -3.86
CA PRO A 86 6.48 -2.88 -2.99
C PRO A 86 5.39 -2.12 -3.75
N LYS A 87 5.72 -1.41 -4.81
CA LYS A 87 4.76 -0.66 -5.61
C LYS A 87 3.78 -1.56 -6.38
N GLU A 88 4.21 -2.74 -6.79
CA GLU A 88 3.35 -3.70 -7.47
C GLU A 88 2.28 -4.32 -6.56
N LEU A 89 2.40 -4.17 -5.23
CA LEU A 89 1.32 -4.56 -4.30
C LEU A 89 0.04 -3.77 -4.54
N ILE A 90 0.15 -2.49 -4.94
CA ILE A 90 -1.00 -1.66 -5.34
C ILE A 90 -1.69 -2.25 -6.57
N GLU A 91 -0.90 -2.70 -7.54
CA GLU A 91 -1.39 -3.28 -8.79
C GLU A 91 -2.10 -4.63 -8.54
N ILE A 92 -1.56 -5.45 -7.61
CA ILE A 92 -2.23 -6.68 -7.17
C ILE A 92 -3.58 -6.34 -6.51
N LYS A 93 -3.61 -5.37 -5.58
CA LYS A 93 -4.84 -4.92 -4.91
C LYS A 93 -5.86 -4.40 -5.91
N ALA A 94 -5.42 -3.70 -6.94
CA ALA A 94 -6.28 -3.19 -8.01
C ALA A 94 -7.01 -4.30 -8.80
N ILE A 95 -6.38 -5.45 -8.98
CA ILE A 95 -6.98 -6.59 -9.70
C ILE A 95 -7.79 -7.47 -8.76
N GLN A 96 -7.25 -7.86 -7.61
CA GLN A 96 -7.95 -8.76 -6.69
C GLN A 96 -9.13 -8.10 -5.96
N GLY A 97 -9.08 -6.76 -5.79
CA GLY A 97 -10.00 -6.02 -4.94
C GLY A 97 -9.70 -6.18 -3.46
N ASP A 98 -10.44 -5.43 -2.65
CA ASP A 98 -10.45 -5.54 -1.19
C ASP A 98 -11.85 -5.21 -0.65
N THR A 99 -12.53 -6.21 -0.12
CA THR A 99 -13.89 -6.04 0.40
C THR A 99 -13.95 -5.25 1.70
N SER A 100 -12.86 -5.23 2.49
CA SER A 100 -12.80 -4.44 3.73
C SER A 100 -12.79 -2.95 3.44
N ASP A 101 -12.15 -2.54 2.34
CA ASP A 101 -12.02 -1.15 1.93
C ASP A 101 -12.99 -0.77 0.79
N ASN A 102 -13.94 -1.64 0.46
CA ASN A 102 -14.88 -1.47 -0.67
C ASN A 102 -14.17 -1.26 -2.03
N ILE A 103 -13.02 -1.87 -2.22
CA ILE A 103 -12.27 -1.84 -3.48
C ILE A 103 -12.77 -2.98 -4.37
N PRO A 104 -13.41 -2.68 -5.53
CA PRO A 104 -14.13 -3.69 -6.30
C PRO A 104 -13.23 -4.72 -6.99
N GLY A 105 -12.07 -4.32 -7.48
CA GLY A 105 -11.19 -5.19 -8.25
C GLY A 105 -11.77 -5.69 -9.57
N VAL A 106 -11.21 -6.77 -10.08
CA VAL A 106 -11.69 -7.49 -11.27
C VAL A 106 -12.52 -8.70 -10.83
N ALA A 107 -13.79 -8.69 -11.14
CA ALA A 107 -14.71 -9.76 -10.73
C ALA A 107 -14.21 -11.15 -11.18
N GLY A 108 -14.08 -12.05 -10.22
CA GLY A 108 -13.67 -13.44 -10.46
C GLY A 108 -12.16 -13.66 -10.67
N ILE A 109 -11.30 -12.65 -10.39
CA ILE A 109 -9.85 -12.81 -10.29
C ILE A 109 -9.47 -12.62 -8.82
N GLY A 110 -9.06 -13.70 -8.18
CA GLY A 110 -8.61 -13.67 -6.77
C GLY A 110 -7.11 -13.43 -6.63
N PRO A 111 -6.57 -13.47 -5.38
CA PRO A 111 -5.18 -13.12 -5.06
C PRO A 111 -4.13 -13.82 -5.93
N LYS A 112 -4.30 -15.14 -6.16
CA LYS A 112 -3.35 -15.91 -6.98
C LYS A 112 -3.32 -15.42 -8.43
N GLY A 113 -4.51 -15.23 -9.03
CA GLY A 113 -4.60 -14.77 -10.42
C GLY A 113 -4.10 -13.33 -10.59
N ALA A 114 -4.35 -12.46 -9.62
CA ALA A 114 -3.83 -11.10 -9.58
C ALA A 114 -2.30 -11.10 -9.45
N GLY A 115 -1.75 -11.89 -8.53
CA GLY A 115 -0.31 -12.06 -8.36
C GLY A 115 0.36 -12.56 -9.63
N ASP A 116 -0.16 -13.62 -10.26
CA ASP A 116 0.39 -14.17 -11.52
C ASP A 116 0.39 -13.13 -12.66
N LEU A 117 -0.65 -12.30 -12.75
CA LEU A 117 -0.73 -11.24 -13.76
C LEU A 117 0.30 -10.14 -13.52
N ILE A 118 0.43 -9.67 -12.29
CA ILE A 118 1.35 -8.57 -11.96
C ILE A 118 2.81 -9.02 -11.99
N GLN A 119 3.13 -10.23 -11.57
CA GLN A 119 4.47 -10.79 -11.73
C GLN A 119 4.92 -10.86 -13.19
N ARG A 120 3.98 -11.02 -14.14
CA ARG A 120 4.28 -11.12 -15.58
C ARG A 120 4.22 -9.79 -16.31
N TYR A 121 3.29 -8.92 -15.93
CA TYR A 121 2.96 -7.73 -16.70
C TYR A 121 3.11 -6.42 -15.92
N HIS A 122 3.44 -6.50 -14.64
CA HIS A 122 3.85 -5.43 -13.73
C HIS A 122 2.77 -4.41 -13.36
N THR A 123 2.04 -3.84 -14.32
CA THR A 123 1.06 -2.77 -14.04
C THR A 123 -0.31 -3.03 -14.68
N VAL A 124 -1.35 -2.53 -14.03
CA VAL A 124 -2.73 -2.52 -14.57
C VAL A 124 -2.79 -1.77 -15.89
N GLU A 125 -2.06 -0.65 -16.00
CA GLU A 125 -1.98 0.14 -17.23
C GLU A 125 -1.43 -0.72 -18.38
N TYR A 126 -0.28 -1.38 -18.20
CA TYR A 126 0.30 -2.25 -19.21
C TYR A 126 -0.64 -3.38 -19.62
N ILE A 127 -1.33 -3.99 -18.65
CA ILE A 127 -2.30 -5.08 -18.92
C ILE A 127 -3.41 -4.60 -19.85
N TYR A 128 -3.96 -3.41 -19.62
CA TYR A 128 -5.07 -2.89 -20.43
C TYR A 128 -4.64 -2.31 -21.78
N ASP A 129 -3.43 -1.76 -21.85
CA ASP A 129 -2.88 -1.26 -23.12
C ASP A 129 -2.52 -2.37 -24.09
N HIS A 130 -2.17 -3.57 -23.58
CA HIS A 130 -1.75 -4.72 -24.37
C HIS A 130 -2.72 -5.90 -24.24
N LEU A 131 -3.94 -5.69 -23.77
CA LEU A 131 -4.87 -6.75 -23.35
C LEU A 131 -5.07 -7.85 -24.41
N ASP A 132 -5.14 -7.48 -25.69
CA ASP A 132 -5.36 -8.42 -26.79
C ASP A 132 -4.11 -9.24 -27.15
N GLU A 133 -2.93 -8.77 -26.78
CA GLU A 133 -1.63 -9.37 -27.07
C GLU A 133 -1.11 -10.26 -25.93
N LEU A 134 -1.71 -10.15 -24.72
CA LEU A 134 -1.24 -10.88 -23.56
C LEU A 134 -1.43 -12.39 -23.72
N GLU A 135 -0.43 -13.16 -23.28
CA GLU A 135 -0.51 -14.62 -23.19
C GLU A 135 -1.31 -15.08 -21.97
N ILE A 136 -2.61 -14.86 -22.00
CA ILE A 136 -3.55 -15.21 -20.92
C ILE A 136 -4.72 -16.01 -21.46
N LYS A 137 -5.39 -16.77 -20.59
CA LYS A 137 -6.58 -17.54 -20.96
C LYS A 137 -7.72 -16.60 -21.35
N ASP A 138 -8.51 -16.98 -22.36
CA ASP A 138 -9.66 -16.17 -22.83
C ASP A 138 -10.65 -15.81 -21.72
N GLY A 139 -10.87 -16.72 -20.76
CA GLY A 139 -11.72 -16.45 -19.60
C GLY A 139 -11.17 -15.32 -18.70
N VAL A 140 -9.85 -15.21 -18.55
CA VAL A 140 -9.19 -14.11 -17.79
C VAL A 140 -9.31 -12.82 -18.58
N ARG A 141 -9.05 -12.86 -19.89
CA ARG A 141 -9.19 -11.71 -20.80
C ARG A 141 -10.59 -11.12 -20.73
N LYS A 142 -11.63 -11.95 -20.82
CA LYS A 142 -13.02 -11.52 -20.71
C LYS A 142 -13.33 -10.83 -19.37
N LYS A 143 -12.82 -11.37 -18.25
CA LYS A 143 -13.00 -10.76 -16.92
C LYS A 143 -12.33 -9.39 -16.84
N LEU A 144 -11.09 -9.29 -17.32
CA LEU A 144 -10.35 -8.02 -17.36
C LEU A 144 -11.11 -6.99 -18.22
N THR A 145 -11.55 -7.38 -19.42
CA THR A 145 -12.33 -6.49 -20.31
C THR A 145 -13.60 -5.98 -19.63
N ALA A 146 -14.35 -6.87 -18.98
CA ALA A 146 -15.62 -6.51 -18.34
C ALA A 146 -15.46 -5.62 -17.09
N SER A 147 -14.29 -5.61 -16.46
CA SER A 147 -14.03 -4.90 -15.19
C SER A 147 -12.99 -3.79 -15.34
N LYS A 148 -12.71 -3.30 -16.54
CA LYS A 148 -11.65 -2.29 -16.77
C LYS A 148 -11.79 -1.06 -15.88
N GLU A 149 -12.97 -0.47 -15.82
CA GLU A 149 -13.24 0.73 -15.02
C GLU A 149 -13.03 0.44 -13.51
N ASN A 150 -13.49 -0.73 -13.06
CA ASN A 150 -13.31 -1.15 -11.68
C ASN A 150 -11.84 -1.35 -11.31
N ALA A 151 -11.02 -1.93 -12.19
CA ALA A 151 -9.60 -2.12 -11.96
C ALA A 151 -8.86 -0.77 -11.86
N ILE A 152 -9.16 0.17 -12.75
CA ILE A 152 -8.58 1.52 -12.74
C ILE A 152 -8.99 2.26 -11.45
N LEU A 153 -10.28 2.22 -11.11
CA LEU A 153 -10.77 2.82 -9.86
C LEU A 153 -10.11 2.17 -8.64
N SER A 154 -10.01 0.85 -8.61
CA SER A 154 -9.40 0.10 -7.51
C SER A 154 -7.92 0.45 -7.32
N ARG A 155 -7.18 0.68 -8.41
CA ARG A 155 -5.80 1.13 -8.34
C ARG A 155 -5.70 2.52 -7.69
N MET A 156 -6.56 3.45 -8.09
CA MET A 156 -6.59 4.80 -7.50
C MET A 156 -6.95 4.78 -6.01
N LEU A 157 -7.92 3.94 -5.63
CA LEU A 157 -8.35 3.81 -4.23
C LEU A 157 -7.32 3.06 -3.36
N GLY A 158 -6.56 2.13 -3.93
CA GLY A 158 -5.57 1.34 -3.22
C GLY A 158 -4.23 2.06 -3.01
N GLU A 159 -3.98 3.16 -3.72
CA GLU A 159 -2.73 3.92 -3.61
C GLU A 159 -2.77 4.92 -2.45
N ILE A 160 -1.82 4.79 -1.53
CA ILE A 160 -1.66 5.72 -0.41
C ILE A 160 -1.23 7.10 -0.93
N ASN A 161 -1.90 8.15 -0.47
CA ASN A 161 -1.59 9.53 -0.84
C ASN A 161 -0.42 10.08 0.00
N CYS A 162 0.77 10.13 -0.57
CA CYS A 162 1.97 10.63 0.10
C CYS A 162 2.13 12.17 0.05
N ASN A 163 1.04 12.92 -0.04
CA ASN A 163 1.06 14.40 -0.09
C ASN A 163 0.01 15.01 0.88
N ALA A 164 -0.21 14.39 2.03
CA ALA A 164 -1.06 14.96 3.07
C ALA A 164 -0.47 16.31 3.56
N PRO A 165 -1.29 17.34 3.82
CA PRO A 165 -0.82 18.67 4.24
C PRO A 165 -0.43 18.68 5.74
N VAL A 166 0.57 17.90 6.09
CA VAL A 166 1.17 17.83 7.43
C VAL A 166 2.55 18.51 7.42
N ASP A 167 3.07 18.80 8.61
CA ASP A 167 4.44 19.29 8.74
C ASP A 167 5.43 18.20 8.29
N THR A 168 6.21 18.49 7.25
CA THR A 168 7.21 17.57 6.69
C THR A 168 8.62 17.82 7.19
N ASN A 169 8.81 18.80 8.09
CA ASN A 169 10.10 18.97 8.77
C ASN A 169 10.25 17.88 9.84
N VAL A 170 10.99 16.82 9.49
CA VAL A 170 11.19 15.65 10.37
C VAL A 170 11.85 16.00 11.71
N GLU A 171 12.63 17.09 11.79
CA GLU A 171 13.24 17.56 13.02
C GLU A 171 12.20 18.01 14.08
N ASN A 172 11.00 18.38 13.64
CA ASN A 172 9.92 18.78 14.55
C ASN A 172 9.27 17.58 15.26
N TYR A 173 9.62 16.36 14.89
CA TYR A 173 9.09 15.12 15.46
C TYR A 173 10.09 14.39 16.39
N VAL A 174 11.28 14.94 16.57
CA VAL A 174 12.35 14.39 17.44
C VAL A 174 12.18 14.86 18.87
#